data_a54ae2f5d30785a3e39651aa62b256e9
#
_entry.id   a54ae2f5d30785a3e39651aa62b256e9
#
_cell.length_a   1.000
_cell.length_b   1.000
_cell.length_c   1.000
_cell.angle_alpha   90.00
_cell.angle_beta   90.00
_cell.angle_gamma   90.00
#
_symmetry.space_group_name_H-M   'P 1'
#
loop_
_entity.id
_entity.type
_entity.pdbx_description
1 polymer ?
#
loop_
_entity_poly.entity_id
_entity_poly.type
_entity_poly.pdbx_seq_one_letter_code
_entity_poly.pdbx_strand_id
1 'polypeptide(L)'
;MSCIRQCPGQMDIRRGVVSLATGAGAIYLLYKAIKAGIKCQPPFCSASPICIARLAIERERHGRHSGELRRLLNSLECKQDAYTKSMILHSITRCVYLLESEASACTNDDVTLVGSMLDDKDNSVKIQALNTLKAFSGIRKFRLKIQVQAIRLLSNLAQKNDLLYDILNCHVHSNFLNLFQSTQPGSLLFEVLVFAERLSEGRSSPHYRAVKWHYNEQSLHEALFGDDSRLADRLLALVIHPEEDVQIQACKVIVSLQCPQDVGIRPSCPPSHSCFNNGE
;
A
#
# COMPACT_ATOMS: atom_id res chain seq x y z
N MET A 1 4.87 39.25 20.09
CA MET A 1 5.75 38.27 19.41
C MET A 1 5.12 36.89 19.56
N SER A 2 4.42 36.47 18.53
CA SER A 2 3.61 35.24 18.52
C SER A 2 4.41 34.18 17.78
N CYS A 3 4.89 33.16 18.50
CA CYS A 3 5.55 32.00 17.92
C CYS A 3 4.49 31.08 17.31
N ILE A 4 4.33 31.11 16.01
CA ILE A 4 3.58 30.12 15.26
C ILE A 4 4.46 28.85 15.20
N ARG A 5 4.10 27.85 15.98
CA ARG A 5 4.66 26.49 15.85
C ARG A 5 4.14 25.89 14.55
N GLN A 6 5.00 25.88 13.54
CA GLN A 6 4.78 25.08 12.33
C GLN A 6 4.76 23.60 12.69
N CYS A 7 3.63 22.92 12.45
CA CYS A 7 3.52 21.47 12.57
C CYS A 7 4.40 20.79 11.51
N PRO A 8 5.22 19.78 11.87
CA PRO A 8 6.16 19.14 10.94
C PRO A 8 5.50 18.13 9.96
N GLY A 9 4.18 18.18 9.78
CA GLY A 9 3.44 17.23 8.95
C GLY A 9 3.39 17.51 7.44
N GLN A 10 3.76 18.71 7.00
CA GLN A 10 3.48 19.16 5.63
C GLN A 10 4.61 18.92 4.61
N MET A 11 5.82 18.55 5.05
CA MET A 11 6.97 18.33 4.16
C MET A 11 7.10 16.88 3.63
N ASP A 12 6.43 15.92 4.26
CA ASP A 12 6.54 14.50 3.89
C ASP A 12 5.60 14.07 2.75
N ILE A 13 4.55 14.84 2.47
CA ILE A 13 3.52 14.50 1.48
C ILE A 13 4.08 14.54 0.06
N ARG A 14 4.90 15.53 -0.27
CA ARG A 14 5.52 15.66 -1.62
C ARG A 14 6.53 14.55 -1.92
N ARG A 15 7.29 14.06 -0.94
CA ARG A 15 8.23 12.95 -1.11
C ARG A 15 7.52 11.59 -1.19
N GLY A 16 6.38 11.41 -0.53
CA GLY A 16 5.57 10.19 -0.61
C GLY A 16 4.99 9.94 -2.00
N VAL A 17 4.65 11.00 -2.72
CA VAL A 17 3.99 10.97 -4.03
C VAL A 17 4.89 10.49 -5.16
N VAL A 18 6.14 10.93 -5.20
CA VAL A 18 7.14 10.48 -6.19
C VAL A 18 7.46 8.99 -6.03
N SER A 19 7.16 8.46 -4.88
CA SER A 19 7.57 7.13 -4.43
C SER A 19 6.58 6.01 -4.77
N LEU A 20 5.31 6.31 -5.13
CA LEU A 20 4.32 5.29 -5.52
C LEU A 20 4.68 4.61 -6.85
N ALA A 21 5.21 5.37 -7.79
CA ALA A 21 5.71 4.84 -9.06
C ALA A 21 6.99 3.99 -8.90
N THR A 22 7.64 4.03 -7.74
CA THR A 22 8.93 3.36 -7.48
C THR A 22 8.86 2.25 -6.42
N GLY A 23 7.68 1.82 -5.99
CA GLY A 23 7.53 0.81 -4.91
C GLY A 23 7.74 1.39 -3.50
N ALA A 24 8.58 2.40 -3.34
CA ALA A 24 8.80 3.06 -2.06
C ALA A 24 7.56 3.86 -1.59
N GLY A 25 6.68 4.26 -2.49
CA GLY A 25 5.46 4.94 -2.15
C GLY A 25 4.35 4.04 -1.66
N ALA A 26 4.25 2.84 -2.22
CA ALA A 26 3.34 1.85 -1.68
C ALA A 26 3.73 1.51 -0.23
N ILE A 27 5.04 1.36 0.05
CA ILE A 27 5.57 1.15 1.40
C ILE A 27 5.28 2.35 2.31
N TYR A 28 5.37 3.59 1.79
CA TYR A 28 5.07 4.79 2.57
C TYR A 28 3.57 4.91 2.92
N LEU A 29 2.68 4.65 1.96
CA LEU A 29 1.24 4.61 2.21
C LEU A 29 0.88 3.53 3.22
N LEU A 30 1.49 2.38 3.10
CA LEU A 30 1.37 1.27 4.02
C LEU A 30 1.84 1.64 5.43
N TYR A 31 3.00 2.24 5.56
CA TYR A 31 3.51 2.76 6.82
C TYR A 31 2.55 3.80 7.43
N LYS A 32 2.00 4.70 6.59
CA LYS A 32 1.00 5.68 7.05
C LYS A 32 -0.29 5.01 7.50
N ALA A 33 -0.82 4.04 6.74
CA ALA A 33 -2.03 3.31 7.08
C ALA A 33 -1.87 2.50 8.38
N ILE A 34 -0.73 1.83 8.56
CA ILE A 34 -0.42 1.11 9.80
C ILE A 34 -0.26 2.09 10.96
N LYS A 35 0.42 3.24 10.76
CA LYS A 35 0.61 4.25 11.78
C LYS A 35 -0.69 4.93 12.21
N ALA A 36 -1.64 5.13 11.30
CA ALA A 36 -2.96 5.65 11.62
C ALA A 36 -3.78 4.67 12.47
N GLY A 37 -3.57 3.34 12.28
CA GLY A 37 -4.20 2.29 13.09
C GLY A 37 -3.54 2.05 14.45
N ILE A 38 -2.35 2.62 14.69
CA ILE A 38 -1.61 2.48 15.95
C ILE A 38 -1.61 3.83 16.65
N LYS A 39 -2.47 4.02 17.64
CA LYS A 39 -2.35 5.13 18.59
C LYS A 39 -1.05 5.00 19.36
N CYS A 40 -0.12 5.93 19.10
CA CYS A 40 1.07 6.26 19.88
C CYS A 40 2.24 5.27 19.86
N GLN A 41 3.28 5.64 19.06
CA GLN A 41 4.66 5.70 19.57
C GLN A 41 5.46 6.76 18.80
N PRO A 42 6.42 7.45 19.44
CA PRO A 42 7.08 8.62 18.84
C PRO A 42 7.96 8.24 17.65
N PRO A 43 8.11 9.14 16.66
CA PRO A 43 8.88 8.87 15.46
C PRO A 43 10.36 8.72 15.80
N PHE A 44 10.97 7.62 15.35
CA PHE A 44 12.41 7.51 15.28
C PHE A 44 12.97 8.59 14.37
N CYS A 45 13.97 9.27 14.86
CA CYS A 45 14.59 10.49 14.40
C CYS A 45 14.80 10.60 12.88
N SER A 46 14.38 11.75 12.34
CA SER A 46 14.97 12.33 11.14
C SER A 46 16.49 12.43 11.31
N ALA A 47 17.24 12.07 10.26
CA ALA A 47 18.69 12.00 10.27
C ALA A 47 19.33 13.32 10.74
N SER A 48 19.69 13.39 12.02
CA SER A 48 20.58 14.43 12.54
C SER A 48 22.03 14.11 12.12
N PRO A 49 22.92 15.11 12.03
CA PRO A 49 24.34 14.88 11.76
C PRO A 49 25.00 13.86 12.69
N ILE A 50 24.48 13.74 13.91
CA ILE A 50 24.91 12.75 14.91
C ILE A 50 24.53 11.32 14.48
N CYS A 51 23.38 11.10 13.82
CA CYS A 51 23.01 9.81 13.26
C CYS A 51 23.94 9.39 12.12
N ILE A 52 24.34 10.32 11.28
CA ILE A 52 25.26 10.07 10.14
C ILE A 52 26.64 9.69 10.66
N ALA A 53 27.15 10.40 11.67
CA ALA A 53 28.44 10.09 12.30
C ALA A 53 28.41 8.73 13.03
N ARG A 54 27.29 8.40 13.70
CA ARG A 54 27.09 7.13 14.36
C ARG A 54 27.01 5.97 13.36
N LEU A 55 26.35 6.17 12.22
CA LEU A 55 26.31 5.22 11.11
C LEU A 55 27.71 5.01 10.49
N ALA A 56 28.55 6.05 10.39
CA ALA A 56 29.91 5.92 9.88
C ALA A 56 30.79 5.08 10.82
N ILE A 57 30.72 5.33 12.14
CA ILE A 57 31.44 4.56 13.17
C ILE A 57 30.97 3.10 13.19
N GLU A 58 29.68 2.85 13.02
CA GLU A 58 29.12 1.49 12.95
C GLU A 58 29.51 0.77 11.65
N ARG A 59 29.64 1.49 10.52
CA ARG A 59 30.18 0.94 9.27
C ARG A 59 31.60 0.39 9.45
N GLU A 60 32.46 1.10 10.16
CA GLU A 60 33.81 0.65 10.46
C GLU A 60 33.82 -0.57 11.41
N ARG A 61 32.88 -0.68 12.33
CA ARG A 61 32.75 -1.85 13.22
C ARG A 61 32.24 -3.09 12.48
N HIS A 62 31.25 -2.93 11.58
CA HIS A 62 30.62 -4.08 10.88
C HIS A 62 31.42 -4.53 9.65
N GLY A 63 32.27 -3.70 9.08
CA GLY A 63 33.16 -4.10 7.97
C GLY A 63 34.15 -5.23 8.27
N ARG A 64 34.21 -5.67 9.53
CA ARG A 64 35.06 -6.80 9.97
C ARG A 64 34.34 -8.16 9.99
N HIS A 65 33.03 -8.20 9.79
CA HIS A 65 32.24 -9.44 9.79
C HIS A 65 31.49 -9.61 8.48
N SER A 66 32.21 -10.10 7.44
CA SER A 66 31.53 -10.54 6.21
C SER A 66 30.52 -11.65 6.52
N GLY A 67 29.32 -11.56 5.96
CA GLY A 67 28.26 -12.54 6.13
C GLY A 67 27.32 -12.31 7.32
N GLU A 68 27.40 -11.16 8.01
CA GLU A 68 26.47 -10.84 9.10
C GLU A 68 25.02 -10.74 8.61
N LEU A 69 24.80 -10.06 7.48
CA LEU A 69 23.46 -9.95 6.88
C LEU A 69 22.87 -11.33 6.56
N ARG A 70 23.67 -12.25 6.01
CA ARG A 70 23.23 -13.61 5.72
C ARG A 70 22.88 -14.39 6.99
N ARG A 71 23.64 -14.25 8.05
CA ARG A 71 23.34 -14.89 9.34
C ARG A 71 22.02 -14.37 9.94
N LEU A 72 21.79 -13.06 9.87
CA LEU A 72 20.56 -12.46 10.36
C LEU A 72 19.35 -12.93 9.55
N LEU A 73 19.44 -12.97 8.22
CA LEU A 73 18.37 -13.49 7.36
C LEU A 73 18.08 -14.97 7.67
N ASN A 74 19.12 -15.78 7.84
CA ASN A 74 18.96 -17.20 8.18
C ASN A 74 18.42 -17.42 9.60
N SER A 75 18.58 -16.44 10.50
CA SER A 75 18.05 -16.50 11.85
C SER A 75 16.61 -16.02 11.97
N LEU A 76 16.04 -15.41 10.91
CA LEU A 76 14.68 -14.91 10.92
C LEU A 76 13.69 -16.05 10.71
N GLU A 77 13.02 -16.47 11.77
CA GLU A 77 12.05 -17.57 11.75
C GLU A 77 10.66 -17.11 12.16
N CYS A 78 9.63 -17.72 11.57
CA CYS A 78 8.22 -17.40 11.87
C CYS A 78 7.79 -17.75 13.29
N LYS A 79 8.48 -18.72 13.91
CA LYS A 79 8.13 -19.22 15.26
C LYS A 79 8.71 -18.41 16.42
N GLN A 80 9.56 -17.43 16.14
CA GLN A 80 10.14 -16.57 17.17
C GLN A 80 9.09 -15.62 17.76
N ASP A 81 9.35 -15.12 18.97
CA ASP A 81 8.54 -14.05 19.57
C ASP A 81 8.69 -12.72 18.81
N ALA A 82 7.70 -11.84 18.98
CA ALA A 82 7.62 -10.58 18.27
C ALA A 82 8.82 -9.66 18.55
N TYR A 83 9.32 -9.66 19.78
CA TYR A 83 10.47 -8.83 20.15
C TYR A 83 11.72 -9.28 19.40
N THR A 84 12.01 -10.59 19.42
CA THR A 84 13.18 -11.17 18.74
C THR A 84 13.11 -10.93 17.23
N LYS A 85 11.95 -11.16 16.58
CA LYS A 85 11.75 -10.85 15.16
C LYS A 85 12.02 -9.39 14.84
N SER A 86 11.47 -8.48 15.65
CA SER A 86 11.63 -7.05 15.47
C SER A 86 13.10 -6.63 15.58
N MET A 87 13.84 -7.19 16.53
CA MET A 87 15.27 -6.91 16.73
C MET A 87 16.13 -7.44 15.57
N ILE A 88 15.84 -8.64 15.07
CA ILE A 88 16.52 -9.21 13.90
C ILE A 88 16.26 -8.35 12.68
N LEU A 89 15.00 -7.99 12.39
CA LEU A 89 14.63 -7.12 11.29
C LEU A 89 15.29 -5.74 11.38
N HIS A 90 15.37 -5.16 12.58
CA HIS A 90 16.09 -3.92 12.80
C HIS A 90 17.57 -4.05 12.44
N SER A 91 18.22 -5.14 12.89
CA SER A 91 19.62 -5.43 12.56
C SER A 91 19.83 -5.65 11.06
N ILE A 92 18.93 -6.38 10.39
CA ILE A 92 18.93 -6.53 8.91
C ILE A 92 18.83 -5.17 8.24
N THR A 93 17.91 -4.31 8.68
CA THR A 93 17.76 -2.94 8.12
C THR A 93 19.07 -2.17 8.18
N ARG A 94 19.75 -2.23 9.32
CA ARG A 94 21.05 -1.56 9.50
C ARG A 94 22.12 -2.15 8.57
N CYS A 95 22.20 -3.47 8.49
CA CYS A 95 23.15 -4.13 7.58
C CYS A 95 22.91 -3.75 6.13
N VAL A 96 21.66 -3.68 5.67
CA VAL A 96 21.32 -3.27 4.30
C VAL A 96 21.80 -1.86 3.98
N TYR A 97 21.72 -0.93 4.93
CA TYR A 97 22.23 0.44 4.74
C TYR A 97 23.76 0.55 4.85
N LEU A 98 24.40 -0.32 5.62
CA LEU A 98 25.84 -0.21 5.92
C LEU A 98 26.71 -1.08 5.01
N LEU A 99 26.18 -2.23 4.59
CA LEU A 99 26.89 -3.27 3.84
C LEU A 99 26.30 -3.44 2.43
N GLU A 100 26.46 -2.44 1.58
CA GLU A 100 25.86 -2.40 0.24
C GLU A 100 26.24 -3.63 -0.62
N SER A 101 27.47 -4.13 -0.49
CA SER A 101 27.94 -5.31 -1.19
C SER A 101 27.19 -6.58 -0.74
N GLU A 102 27.02 -6.78 0.56
CA GLU A 102 26.26 -7.92 1.11
C GLU A 102 24.77 -7.80 0.77
N ALA A 103 24.20 -6.59 0.88
CA ALA A 103 22.83 -6.33 0.52
C ALA A 103 22.57 -6.59 -0.98
N SER A 104 23.53 -6.25 -1.84
CA SER A 104 23.48 -6.55 -3.27
C SER A 104 23.63 -8.04 -3.58
N ALA A 105 24.24 -8.83 -2.71
CA ALA A 105 24.35 -10.27 -2.82
C ALA A 105 23.10 -11.03 -2.35
N CYS A 106 22.16 -10.37 -1.65
CA CYS A 106 20.89 -10.97 -1.26
C CYS A 106 20.07 -11.41 -2.47
N THR A 107 19.16 -12.36 -2.26
CA THR A 107 18.29 -12.93 -3.29
C THR A 107 16.86 -12.36 -3.18
N ASN A 108 16.03 -12.66 -4.19
CA ASN A 108 14.61 -12.36 -4.12
C ASN A 108 13.88 -13.13 -3.00
N ASP A 109 14.39 -14.31 -2.62
CA ASP A 109 13.84 -15.12 -1.54
C ASP A 109 14.07 -14.46 -0.18
N ASP A 110 15.21 -13.80 0.02
CA ASP A 110 15.49 -13.02 1.21
C ASP A 110 14.48 -11.87 1.37
N VAL A 111 14.18 -11.17 0.26
CA VAL A 111 13.16 -10.11 0.26
C VAL A 111 11.76 -10.68 0.49
N THR A 112 11.47 -11.87 -0.03
CA THR A 112 10.20 -12.57 0.19
C THR A 112 10.06 -12.99 1.66
N LEU A 113 11.13 -13.50 2.27
CA LEU A 113 11.18 -13.85 3.70
C LEU A 113 10.86 -12.62 4.57
N VAL A 114 11.50 -11.47 4.30
CA VAL A 114 11.16 -10.22 5.00
C VAL A 114 9.71 -9.81 4.73
N GLY A 115 9.24 -9.97 3.48
CA GLY A 115 7.87 -9.70 3.08
C GLY A 115 6.83 -10.53 3.85
N SER A 116 7.10 -11.80 4.13
CA SER A 116 6.21 -12.65 4.91
C SER A 116 5.99 -12.18 6.35
N MET A 117 6.91 -11.39 6.90
CA MET A 117 6.75 -10.78 8.24
C MET A 117 5.68 -9.68 8.26
N LEU A 118 5.19 -9.24 7.10
CA LEU A 118 4.06 -8.30 7.02
C LEU A 118 2.73 -8.95 7.42
N ASP A 119 2.65 -10.27 7.39
CA ASP A 119 1.48 -11.04 7.81
C ASP A 119 1.52 -11.43 9.30
N ASP A 120 2.57 -11.01 10.03
CA ASP A 120 2.70 -11.26 11.46
C ASP A 120 1.53 -10.67 12.25
N LYS A 121 1.19 -11.25 13.38
CA LYS A 121 0.12 -10.75 14.26
C LYS A 121 0.51 -9.44 14.95
N ASP A 122 1.81 -9.27 15.23
CA ASP A 122 2.33 -8.11 15.94
C ASP A 122 2.66 -6.94 15.01
N ASN A 123 2.13 -5.77 15.34
CA ASN A 123 2.33 -4.57 14.53
C ASN A 123 3.78 -4.04 14.56
N SER A 124 4.53 -4.30 15.64
CA SER A 124 5.93 -3.89 15.72
C SER A 124 6.78 -4.65 14.70
N VAL A 125 6.50 -5.94 14.52
CA VAL A 125 7.15 -6.79 13.50
C VAL A 125 6.80 -6.28 12.10
N LYS A 126 5.53 -5.98 11.82
CA LYS A 126 5.09 -5.44 10.52
C LYS A 126 5.78 -4.12 10.19
N ILE A 127 5.83 -3.20 11.15
CA ILE A 127 6.49 -1.89 10.96
C ILE A 127 7.98 -2.09 10.66
N GLN A 128 8.62 -2.99 11.40
CA GLN A 128 10.05 -3.22 11.21
C GLN A 128 10.33 -3.95 9.87
N ALA A 129 9.47 -4.88 9.46
CA ALA A 129 9.54 -5.50 8.13
C ALA A 129 9.40 -4.45 7.01
N LEU A 130 8.48 -3.49 7.16
CA LEU A 130 8.36 -2.38 6.21
C LEU A 130 9.62 -1.52 6.14
N ASN A 131 10.23 -1.22 7.29
CA ASN A 131 11.49 -0.46 7.33
C ASN A 131 12.61 -1.23 6.61
N THR A 132 12.66 -2.54 6.79
CA THR A 132 13.62 -3.42 6.12
C THR A 132 13.39 -3.47 4.61
N LEU A 133 12.15 -3.64 4.16
CA LEU A 133 11.78 -3.61 2.74
C LEU A 133 12.09 -2.25 2.12
N LYS A 134 11.85 -1.15 2.84
CA LYS A 134 12.23 0.19 2.41
C LYS A 134 13.74 0.30 2.20
N ALA A 135 14.56 -0.28 3.08
CA ALA A 135 16.00 -0.30 2.89
C ALA A 135 16.39 -1.07 1.62
N PHE A 136 15.84 -2.27 1.40
CA PHE A 136 16.07 -3.06 0.19
C PHE A 136 15.58 -2.37 -1.09
N SER A 137 14.57 -1.49 -1.03
CA SER A 137 14.07 -0.77 -2.21
C SER A 137 15.08 0.20 -2.83
N GLY A 138 16.13 0.56 -2.10
CA GLY A 138 17.28 1.26 -2.64
C GLY A 138 18.05 0.43 -3.68
N ILE A 139 17.97 -0.88 -3.61
CA ILE A 139 18.66 -1.82 -4.50
C ILE A 139 17.76 -2.11 -5.72
N ARG A 140 18.24 -1.74 -6.91
CA ARG A 140 17.45 -1.75 -8.15
C ARG A 140 16.77 -3.09 -8.43
N LYS A 141 17.49 -4.21 -8.24
CA LYS A 141 17.00 -5.57 -8.56
C LYS A 141 15.81 -6.00 -7.71
N PHE A 142 15.60 -5.41 -6.52
CA PHE A 142 14.52 -5.78 -5.62
C PHE A 142 13.27 -4.91 -5.74
N ARG A 143 13.33 -3.81 -6.51
CA ARG A 143 12.24 -2.84 -6.59
C ARG A 143 10.91 -3.47 -6.99
N LEU A 144 10.91 -4.28 -8.06
CA LEU A 144 9.69 -4.94 -8.52
C LEU A 144 9.11 -5.86 -7.45
N LYS A 145 9.94 -6.70 -6.83
CA LYS A 145 9.49 -7.64 -5.81
C LYS A 145 8.89 -6.91 -4.60
N ILE A 146 9.54 -5.84 -4.16
CA ILE A 146 9.08 -5.02 -3.04
C ILE A 146 7.78 -4.30 -3.40
N GLN A 147 7.64 -3.80 -4.62
CA GLN A 147 6.45 -3.14 -5.11
C GLN A 147 5.25 -4.09 -5.09
N VAL A 148 5.43 -5.32 -5.58
CA VAL A 148 4.41 -6.38 -5.53
C VAL A 148 3.98 -6.67 -4.09
N GLN A 149 4.93 -6.88 -3.17
CA GLN A 149 4.62 -7.14 -1.75
C GLN A 149 3.89 -5.97 -1.08
N ALA A 150 4.30 -4.74 -1.37
CA ALA A 150 3.68 -3.55 -0.82
C ALA A 150 2.23 -3.38 -1.29
N ILE A 151 1.96 -3.63 -2.58
CA ILE A 151 0.60 -3.54 -3.13
C ILE A 151 -0.29 -4.65 -2.56
N ARG A 152 0.23 -5.88 -2.42
CA ARG A 152 -0.49 -6.98 -1.77
C ARG A 152 -0.93 -6.62 -0.35
N LEU A 153 -0.04 -6.02 0.41
CA LEU A 153 -0.39 -5.60 1.77
C LEU A 153 -1.40 -4.44 1.77
N LEU A 154 -1.31 -3.48 0.83
CA LEU A 154 -2.33 -2.45 0.66
C LEU A 154 -3.70 -3.05 0.34
N SER A 155 -3.75 -4.09 -0.51
CA SER A 155 -4.97 -4.83 -0.81
C SER A 155 -5.59 -5.47 0.44
N ASN A 156 -4.76 -6.05 1.32
CA ASN A 156 -5.24 -6.62 2.59
C ASN A 156 -5.73 -5.53 3.56
N LEU A 157 -5.08 -4.36 3.58
CA LEU A 157 -5.51 -3.24 4.43
C LEU A 157 -6.78 -2.58 3.91
N ALA A 158 -6.99 -2.54 2.60
CA ALA A 158 -8.20 -1.98 1.97
C ALA A 158 -9.48 -2.74 2.35
N GLN A 159 -9.36 -4.00 2.81
CA GLN A 159 -10.48 -4.77 3.34
C GLN A 159 -10.94 -4.32 4.73
N LYS A 160 -10.16 -3.49 5.41
CA LYS A 160 -10.51 -2.95 6.73
C LYS A 160 -11.24 -1.61 6.55
N ASN A 161 -12.51 -1.57 6.92
CA ASN A 161 -13.36 -0.38 6.77
C ASN A 161 -12.74 0.87 7.38
N ASP A 162 -12.06 0.75 8.52
CA ASP A 162 -11.44 1.86 9.25
C ASP A 162 -10.29 2.54 8.47
N LEU A 163 -9.66 1.83 7.54
CA LEU A 163 -8.52 2.33 6.79
C LEU A 163 -8.87 2.70 5.35
N LEU A 164 -10.02 2.27 4.86
CA LEU A 164 -10.40 2.42 3.45
C LEU A 164 -10.44 3.89 3.02
N TYR A 165 -11.04 4.76 3.83
CA TYR A 165 -11.08 6.20 3.53
C TYR A 165 -9.69 6.81 3.48
N ASP A 166 -8.83 6.50 4.45
CA ASP A 166 -7.46 7.05 4.49
C ASP A 166 -6.65 6.60 3.27
N ILE A 167 -6.83 5.34 2.84
CA ILE A 167 -6.19 4.82 1.64
C ILE A 167 -6.71 5.54 0.40
N LEU A 168 -8.03 5.68 0.26
CA LEU A 168 -8.66 6.32 -0.90
C LEU A 168 -8.36 7.82 -0.96
N ASN A 169 -8.24 8.50 0.17
CA ASN A 169 -7.92 9.93 0.22
C ASN A 169 -6.41 10.23 0.17
N CYS A 170 -5.56 9.22 0.02
CA CYS A 170 -4.13 9.44 -0.18
C CYS A 170 -3.87 10.15 -1.52
N HIS A 171 -3.00 11.15 -1.47
CA HIS A 171 -2.54 11.84 -2.67
C HIS A 171 -1.71 10.90 -3.56
N VAL A 172 -2.04 10.82 -4.83
CA VAL A 172 -1.32 10.05 -5.84
C VAL A 172 -0.82 10.95 -6.97
N HIS A 173 0.23 10.53 -7.62
CA HIS A 173 0.79 11.25 -8.76
C HIS A 173 -0.09 11.03 -10.01
N SER A 174 -0.11 12.01 -10.93
CA SER A 174 -0.88 11.96 -12.18
C SER A 174 -0.58 10.72 -13.06
N ASN A 175 0.60 10.13 -12.91
CA ASN A 175 0.99 8.92 -13.63
C ASN A 175 0.64 7.61 -12.90
N PHE A 176 -0.16 7.64 -11.83
CA PHE A 176 -0.53 6.46 -11.06
C PHE A 176 -1.17 5.36 -11.95
N LEU A 177 -2.01 5.75 -12.90
CA LEU A 177 -2.65 4.83 -13.84
C LEU A 177 -1.67 4.12 -14.78
N ASN A 178 -0.40 4.54 -14.84
CA ASN A 178 0.62 3.80 -15.58
C ASN A 178 0.94 2.43 -14.96
N LEU A 179 0.54 2.19 -13.70
CA LEU A 179 0.62 0.87 -13.08
C LEU A 179 -0.31 -0.15 -13.76
N PHE A 180 -1.35 0.30 -14.47
CA PHE A 180 -2.30 -0.52 -15.21
C PHE A 180 -1.95 -0.64 -16.71
N GLN A 181 -0.73 -0.30 -17.12
CA GLN A 181 -0.30 -0.49 -18.51
C GLN A 181 0.09 -1.94 -18.76
N SER A 182 -0.28 -2.48 -19.94
CA SER A 182 0.06 -3.84 -20.37
C SER A 182 1.58 -4.09 -20.49
N THR A 183 2.38 -3.04 -20.49
CA THR A 183 3.85 -3.11 -20.48
C THR A 183 4.45 -3.40 -19.10
N GLN A 184 3.65 -3.34 -18.04
CA GLN A 184 4.10 -3.70 -16.70
C GLN A 184 4.22 -5.21 -16.56
N PRO A 185 5.10 -5.71 -15.69
CA PRO A 185 5.19 -7.15 -15.41
C PRO A 185 3.85 -7.71 -14.90
N GLY A 186 3.44 -8.89 -15.39
CA GLY A 186 2.14 -9.48 -15.05
C GLY A 186 1.93 -9.69 -13.55
N SER A 187 2.97 -10.08 -12.82
CA SER A 187 2.92 -10.18 -11.35
C SER A 187 2.59 -8.85 -10.65
N LEU A 188 3.02 -7.72 -11.20
CA LEU A 188 2.67 -6.40 -10.69
C LEU A 188 1.25 -6.03 -11.09
N LEU A 189 0.88 -6.25 -12.35
CA LEU A 189 -0.46 -5.99 -12.86
C LEU A 189 -1.51 -6.73 -12.05
N PHE A 190 -1.29 -8.02 -11.80
CA PHE A 190 -2.20 -8.84 -11.03
C PHE A 190 -2.47 -8.22 -9.64
N GLU A 191 -1.42 -7.87 -8.88
CA GLU A 191 -1.59 -7.30 -7.54
C GLU A 191 -2.22 -5.89 -7.57
N VAL A 192 -1.91 -5.08 -8.58
CA VAL A 192 -2.53 -3.75 -8.76
C VAL A 192 -4.03 -3.90 -9.07
N LEU A 193 -4.41 -4.89 -9.89
CA LEU A 193 -5.81 -5.18 -10.19
C LEU A 193 -6.56 -5.71 -8.97
N VAL A 194 -5.95 -6.62 -8.19
CA VAL A 194 -6.52 -7.08 -6.92
C VAL A 194 -6.73 -5.91 -5.96
N PHE A 195 -5.78 -4.98 -5.91
CA PHE A 195 -5.92 -3.78 -5.08
C PHE A 195 -7.09 -2.91 -5.52
N ALA A 196 -7.24 -2.67 -6.84
CA ALA A 196 -8.34 -1.89 -7.38
C ALA A 196 -9.71 -2.55 -7.13
N GLU A 197 -9.81 -3.89 -7.27
CA GLU A 197 -11.00 -4.67 -6.93
C GLU A 197 -11.39 -4.48 -5.46
N ARG A 198 -10.44 -4.65 -4.53
CA ARG A 198 -10.67 -4.49 -3.09
C ARG A 198 -11.14 -3.09 -2.72
N LEU A 199 -10.58 -2.05 -3.35
CA LEU A 199 -11.03 -0.68 -3.16
C LEU A 199 -12.46 -0.48 -3.68
N SER A 200 -12.79 -1.05 -4.84
CA SER A 200 -14.13 -0.98 -5.43
C SER A 200 -15.17 -1.69 -4.55
N GLU A 201 -14.87 -2.91 -4.11
CA GLU A 201 -15.72 -3.68 -3.19
C GLU A 201 -15.94 -2.95 -1.86
N GLY A 202 -14.87 -2.42 -1.27
CA GLY A 202 -14.93 -1.68 -0.01
C GLY A 202 -15.82 -0.44 -0.10
N ARG A 203 -15.73 0.33 -1.19
CA ARG A 203 -16.61 1.50 -1.46
C ARG A 203 -18.08 1.10 -1.59
N SER A 204 -18.36 -0.07 -2.12
CA SER A 204 -19.71 -0.59 -2.32
C SER A 204 -20.32 -1.15 -1.04
N SER A 205 -19.54 -1.29 0.05
CA SER A 205 -20.03 -1.81 1.32
C SER A 205 -21.08 -0.90 1.94
N PRO A 206 -22.16 -1.43 2.57
CA PRO A 206 -23.20 -0.64 3.19
C PRO A 206 -22.67 0.35 4.24
N HIS A 207 -21.68 -0.09 5.02
CA HIS A 207 -21.05 0.73 6.05
C HIS A 207 -20.36 1.98 5.45
N TYR A 208 -19.62 1.79 4.36
CA TYR A 208 -18.91 2.88 3.71
C TYR A 208 -19.86 3.85 3.00
N ARG A 209 -20.92 3.34 2.38
CA ARG A 209 -21.96 4.14 1.70
C ARG A 209 -22.85 4.94 2.63
N ALA A 210 -22.94 4.55 3.90
CA ALA A 210 -23.72 5.28 4.90
C ALA A 210 -23.13 6.68 5.24
N VAL A 211 -21.88 6.94 4.85
CA VAL A 211 -21.17 8.19 5.13
C VAL A 211 -20.89 8.93 3.82
N LYS A 212 -21.13 10.24 3.83
CA LYS A 212 -20.76 11.10 2.69
C LYS A 212 -19.30 11.50 2.83
N TRP A 213 -18.44 10.86 2.05
CA TRP A 213 -17.01 11.12 2.03
C TRP A 213 -16.66 12.29 1.10
N HIS A 214 -15.63 13.05 1.47
CA HIS A 214 -15.06 14.11 0.62
C HIS A 214 -13.61 13.76 0.32
N TYR A 215 -13.24 13.73 -0.95
CA TYR A 215 -11.91 13.38 -1.41
C TYR A 215 -11.18 14.60 -1.97
N ASN A 216 -9.86 14.59 -1.84
CA ASN A 216 -9.02 15.59 -2.48
C ASN A 216 -8.98 15.33 -4.00
N GLU A 217 -8.90 16.38 -4.81
CA GLU A 217 -8.81 16.28 -6.29
C GLU A 217 -7.66 15.38 -6.80
N GLN A 218 -6.59 15.26 -6.04
CA GLN A 218 -5.43 14.42 -6.37
C GLN A 218 -5.41 13.14 -5.52
N SER A 219 -6.54 12.69 -5.02
CA SER A 219 -6.65 11.48 -4.23
C SER A 219 -6.60 10.22 -5.10
N LEU A 220 -6.31 9.09 -4.48
CA LEU A 220 -6.41 7.78 -5.12
C LEU A 220 -7.85 7.50 -5.58
N HIS A 221 -8.85 8.00 -4.81
CA HIS A 221 -10.25 7.90 -5.20
C HIS A 221 -10.50 8.55 -6.56
N GLU A 222 -10.12 9.82 -6.72
CA GLU A 222 -10.33 10.54 -7.97
C GLU A 222 -9.54 9.91 -9.13
N ALA A 223 -8.32 9.45 -8.88
CA ALA A 223 -7.52 8.79 -9.91
C ALA A 223 -8.15 7.48 -10.43
N LEU A 224 -8.84 6.72 -9.57
CA LEU A 224 -9.42 5.42 -9.94
C LEU A 224 -10.91 5.52 -10.32
N PHE A 225 -11.68 6.36 -9.63
CA PHE A 225 -13.15 6.34 -9.64
C PHE A 225 -13.77 7.70 -9.92
N GLY A 226 -12.97 8.74 -10.08
CA GLY A 226 -13.46 10.08 -10.47
C GLY A 226 -13.97 10.11 -11.91
N ASP A 227 -14.73 11.14 -12.25
CA ASP A 227 -15.35 11.30 -13.57
C ASP A 227 -14.32 11.36 -14.72
N ASP A 228 -13.14 11.91 -14.44
CA ASP A 228 -12.02 12.01 -15.40
C ASP A 228 -11.09 10.78 -15.38
N SER A 229 -11.46 9.73 -14.63
CA SER A 229 -10.62 8.53 -14.52
C SER A 229 -10.55 7.77 -15.84
N ARG A 230 -9.32 7.47 -16.27
CA ARG A 230 -9.04 6.62 -17.44
C ARG A 230 -8.82 5.15 -17.06
N LEU A 231 -9.28 4.73 -15.87
CA LEU A 231 -9.12 3.34 -15.43
C LEU A 231 -9.83 2.36 -16.35
N ALA A 232 -11.05 2.68 -16.78
CA ALA A 232 -11.84 1.82 -17.67
C ALA A 232 -11.09 1.50 -18.98
N ASP A 233 -10.47 2.51 -19.60
CA ASP A 233 -9.68 2.34 -20.84
C ASP A 233 -8.49 1.39 -20.59
N ARG A 234 -7.83 1.52 -19.42
CA ARG A 234 -6.71 0.66 -19.06
C ARG A 234 -7.15 -0.79 -18.83
N LEU A 235 -8.27 -0.98 -18.14
CA LEU A 235 -8.81 -2.31 -17.86
C LEU A 235 -9.21 -3.03 -19.17
N LEU A 236 -9.84 -2.34 -20.10
CA LEU A 236 -10.21 -2.90 -21.41
C LEU A 236 -8.96 -3.40 -22.17
N ALA A 237 -7.86 -2.66 -22.11
CA ALA A 237 -6.61 -3.10 -22.72
C ALA A 237 -6.01 -4.35 -22.03
N LEU A 238 -6.32 -4.59 -20.75
CA LEU A 238 -5.81 -5.75 -20.00
C LEU A 238 -6.67 -7.01 -20.16
N VAL A 239 -7.90 -6.91 -20.67
CA VAL A 239 -8.76 -8.07 -20.98
C VAL A 239 -8.13 -8.98 -22.05
N ILE A 240 -7.26 -8.43 -22.90
CA ILE A 240 -6.54 -9.16 -23.95
C ILE A 240 -5.05 -9.38 -23.60
N HIS A 241 -4.68 -9.26 -22.32
CA HIS A 241 -3.30 -9.46 -21.87
C HIS A 241 -2.82 -10.90 -22.12
N PRO A 242 -1.53 -11.16 -22.44
CA PRO A 242 -1.05 -12.53 -22.70
C PRO A 242 -1.11 -13.46 -21.48
N GLU A 243 -1.11 -12.93 -20.26
CA GLU A 243 -1.23 -13.71 -19.01
C GLU A 243 -2.72 -13.81 -18.61
N GLU A 244 -3.25 -15.04 -18.54
CA GLU A 244 -4.66 -15.34 -18.25
C GLU A 244 -5.09 -14.81 -16.87
N ASP A 245 -4.25 -14.92 -15.84
CA ASP A 245 -4.53 -14.41 -14.51
C ASP A 245 -4.80 -12.89 -14.52
N VAL A 246 -4.07 -12.15 -15.35
CA VAL A 246 -4.26 -10.70 -15.53
C VAL A 246 -5.59 -10.41 -16.23
N GLN A 247 -5.94 -11.18 -17.29
CA GLN A 247 -7.22 -11.04 -17.98
C GLN A 247 -8.40 -11.25 -17.04
N ILE A 248 -8.38 -12.39 -16.31
CA ILE A 248 -9.44 -12.75 -15.36
C ILE A 248 -9.59 -11.67 -14.29
N GLN A 249 -8.47 -11.20 -13.76
CA GLN A 249 -8.50 -10.18 -12.70
C GLN A 249 -8.96 -8.81 -13.24
N ALA A 250 -8.62 -8.43 -14.47
CA ALA A 250 -9.12 -7.22 -15.10
C ALA A 250 -10.64 -7.29 -15.30
N CYS A 251 -11.18 -8.44 -15.75
CA CYS A 251 -12.62 -8.66 -15.85
C CYS A 251 -13.33 -8.53 -14.51
N LYS A 252 -12.75 -9.07 -13.41
CA LYS A 252 -13.32 -8.92 -12.06
C LYS A 252 -13.40 -7.46 -11.63
N VAL A 253 -12.35 -6.67 -11.89
CA VAL A 253 -12.38 -5.23 -11.60
C VAL A 253 -13.48 -4.53 -12.40
N ILE A 254 -13.61 -4.82 -13.71
CA ILE A 254 -14.67 -4.24 -14.54
C ILE A 254 -16.05 -4.55 -13.95
N VAL A 255 -16.30 -5.81 -13.59
CA VAL A 255 -17.57 -6.22 -12.97
C VAL A 255 -17.81 -5.48 -11.65
N SER A 256 -16.78 -5.35 -10.79
CA SER A 256 -16.90 -4.65 -9.52
C SER A 256 -17.23 -3.16 -9.67
N LEU A 257 -16.79 -2.53 -10.76
CA LEU A 257 -17.10 -1.14 -11.11
C LEU A 257 -18.53 -0.95 -11.65
N GLN A 258 -19.09 -1.99 -12.29
CA GLN A 258 -20.42 -1.97 -12.90
C GLN A 258 -21.54 -2.37 -11.94
N CYS A 259 -21.23 -2.93 -10.76
CA CYS A 259 -22.26 -3.26 -9.77
C CYS A 259 -23.06 -2.00 -9.45
N PRO A 260 -24.39 -1.97 -9.74
CA PRO A 260 -25.18 -0.77 -9.58
C PRO A 260 -25.17 -0.32 -8.14
N GLN A 261 -24.82 0.94 -7.94
CA GLN A 261 -24.80 1.58 -6.63
C GLN A 261 -26.23 1.79 -6.07
N ASP A 262 -27.27 1.43 -6.80
CA ASP A 262 -28.67 1.61 -6.48
C ASP A 262 -29.55 0.40 -6.80
N VAL A 263 -29.58 -0.55 -5.87
CA VAL A 263 -30.86 -1.19 -5.59
C VAL A 263 -31.44 -0.51 -4.34
N GLY A 264 -31.62 0.79 -4.43
CA GLY A 264 -32.56 1.52 -3.58
C GLY A 264 -33.94 1.01 -3.96
N ILE A 265 -34.57 0.30 -3.04
CA ILE A 265 -35.99 -0.01 -3.04
C ILE A 265 -36.72 1.26 -3.44
N ARG A 266 -37.21 1.33 -4.69
CA ARG A 266 -38.23 2.33 -5.04
C ARG A 266 -39.41 2.01 -4.13
N PRO A 267 -39.92 2.97 -3.33
CA PRO A 267 -41.18 2.75 -2.65
C PRO A 267 -42.21 2.49 -3.75
N SER A 268 -42.79 1.29 -3.71
CA SER A 268 -43.92 0.94 -4.55
C SER A 268 -44.99 2.02 -4.41
N CYS A 269 -45.30 2.70 -5.52
CA CYS A 269 -46.48 3.56 -5.56
C CYS A 269 -47.70 2.78 -5.09
N PRO A 270 -48.52 3.31 -4.17
CA PRO A 270 -49.77 2.70 -3.81
C PRO A 270 -50.67 2.62 -5.07
N PRO A 271 -51.44 1.52 -5.25
CA PRO A 271 -52.36 1.43 -6.38
C PRO A 271 -53.38 2.58 -6.31
N SER A 272 -53.44 3.33 -7.40
CA SER A 272 -54.49 4.35 -7.61
C SER A 272 -55.85 3.68 -7.56
N HIS A 273 -56.63 3.96 -6.52
CA HIS A 273 -58.07 3.65 -6.50
C HIS A 273 -58.76 4.35 -7.66
N SER A 274 -59.16 3.57 -8.63
CA SER A 274 -60.11 3.98 -9.63
C SER A 274 -61.47 4.25 -8.96
N CYS A 275 -61.85 5.50 -8.87
CA CYS A 275 -63.23 5.90 -8.60
C CYS A 275 -64.08 5.52 -9.81
N PHE A 276 -64.81 4.42 -9.69
CA PHE A 276 -65.99 4.22 -10.52
C PHE A 276 -67.12 5.11 -9.95
N ASN A 277 -67.45 6.14 -10.70
CA ASN A 277 -68.73 6.83 -10.57
C ASN A 277 -69.75 5.98 -11.34
N ASN A 278 -70.71 5.41 -10.64
CA ASN A 278 -72.00 5.03 -11.22
C ASN A 278 -73.00 6.16 -10.87
N GLY A 279 -73.42 6.82 -11.93
CA GLY A 279 -74.58 7.64 -11.85
C GLY A 279 -75.86 6.83 -11.89
N GLU A 280 -76.80 7.15 -11.08
CA GLU A 280 -78.21 7.39 -11.32
C GLU A 280 -78.77 8.12 -10.10
#